data_72ce7d50416569d4f20070771bbe5bf4
#
_entry.id   72ce7d50416569d4f20070771bbe5bf4
#
_cell.length_a   1.000
_cell.length_b   1.000
_cell.length_c   1.000
_cell.angle_alpha   90.00
_cell.angle_beta   90.00
_cell.angle_gamma   90.00
#
_symmetry.space_group_name_H-M   'P 1'
#
loop_
_entity.id
_entity.type
_entity.pdbx_description
1 polymer ?
#
loop_
_entity_poly.entity_id
_entity_poly.type
_entity_poly.pdbx_seq_one_letter_code
_entity_poly.pdbx_strand_id
1 'polypeptide(L)'
;MTASPPAPAPAGRWSRWILFASLALNLFFVGAWAAFAWRHYAGERHGPWNPATRIERLAASLPSADGEKLRSEFRAHQRNIEAAITIYRQAQRRMRESLRAEPFNAEALRAAMAEARAARGKLDEALQDVIATAGAAMTPEGRRSLADWTLYRRSGNEKSR
;
A
#
# COMPACT_ATOMS: atom_id res chain seq x y z
N MET A 1 -32.43 -50.74 56.29
CA MET A 1 -32.82 -49.46 55.67
C MET A 1 -31.72 -49.05 54.78
N THR A 2 -31.84 -49.37 53.48
CA THR A 2 -30.88 -49.04 52.46
C THR A 2 -31.42 -47.87 51.67
N ALA A 3 -30.75 -46.69 51.80
CA ALA A 3 -31.13 -45.50 51.08
C ALA A 3 -30.59 -45.59 49.62
N SER A 4 -31.50 -45.54 48.65
CA SER A 4 -31.16 -45.46 47.22
C SER A 4 -30.50 -44.10 46.88
N PRO A 5 -29.46 -44.08 46.02
CA PRO A 5 -28.85 -42.83 45.60
C PRO A 5 -29.81 -42.05 44.67
N PRO A 6 -29.76 -40.70 44.73
CA PRO A 6 -30.60 -39.87 43.88
C PRO A 6 -30.19 -39.97 42.42
N ALA A 7 -31.20 -40.02 41.54
CA ALA A 7 -30.98 -40.08 40.09
C ALA A 7 -30.32 -38.81 39.56
N PRO A 8 -29.42 -38.92 38.55
CA PRO A 8 -28.78 -37.78 37.97
C PRO A 8 -29.77 -36.91 37.20
N ALA A 9 -29.74 -35.61 37.47
CA ALA A 9 -30.58 -34.61 36.81
C ALA A 9 -30.25 -34.55 35.28
N PRO A 10 -31.24 -34.30 34.40
CA PRO A 10 -31.04 -34.26 32.98
C PRO A 10 -30.21 -33.02 32.57
N ALA A 11 -28.93 -33.21 32.54
CA ALA A 11 -27.99 -32.22 31.96
C ALA A 11 -28.15 -32.26 30.43
N GLY A 12 -29.06 -31.49 29.89
CA GLY A 12 -29.23 -31.82 28.51
C GLY A 12 -29.25 -30.63 27.55
N ARG A 13 -30.18 -29.81 27.60
CA ARG A 13 -30.41 -28.89 26.44
C ARG A 13 -29.69 -27.54 26.61
N TRP A 14 -29.61 -27.04 27.79
CA TRP A 14 -28.93 -25.75 28.09
C TRP A 14 -27.41 -25.82 27.90
N SER A 15 -26.79 -26.89 28.32
CA SER A 15 -25.34 -27.09 28.16
C SER A 15 -24.95 -27.09 26.68
N ARG A 16 -25.75 -27.69 25.80
CA ARG A 16 -25.52 -27.70 24.34
C ARG A 16 -25.67 -26.32 23.73
N TRP A 17 -26.65 -25.52 24.17
CA TRP A 17 -26.83 -24.13 23.72
C TRP A 17 -25.69 -23.22 24.17
N ILE A 18 -25.16 -23.40 25.37
CA ILE A 18 -24.00 -22.68 25.87
C ILE A 18 -22.74 -23.03 25.02
N LEU A 19 -22.57 -24.31 24.69
CA LEU A 19 -21.47 -24.75 23.80
C LEU A 19 -21.58 -24.13 22.40
N PHE A 20 -22.76 -24.14 21.82
CA PHE A 20 -22.98 -23.51 20.51
C PHE A 20 -22.78 -21.99 20.54
N ALA A 21 -23.25 -21.33 21.58
CA ALA A 21 -23.03 -19.89 21.76
C ALA A 21 -21.52 -19.54 21.92
N SER A 22 -20.80 -20.34 22.71
CA SER A 22 -19.36 -20.19 22.89
C SER A 22 -18.59 -20.43 21.57
N LEU A 23 -18.96 -21.47 20.80
CA LEU A 23 -18.36 -21.77 19.51
C LEU A 23 -18.64 -20.66 18.49
N ALA A 24 -19.88 -20.17 18.43
CA ALA A 24 -20.25 -19.07 17.54
C ALA A 24 -19.49 -17.79 17.88
N LEU A 25 -19.32 -17.49 19.17
CA LEU A 25 -18.57 -16.33 19.64
C LEU A 25 -17.07 -16.46 19.28
N ASN A 26 -16.47 -17.63 19.46
CA ASN A 26 -15.09 -17.88 19.06
C ASN A 26 -14.91 -17.74 17.55
N LEU A 27 -15.79 -18.31 16.73
CA LEU A 27 -15.77 -18.17 15.27
C LEU A 27 -15.95 -16.71 14.83
N PHE A 28 -16.81 -15.96 15.54
CA PHE A 28 -16.97 -14.52 15.30
C PHE A 28 -15.67 -13.75 15.57
N PHE A 29 -15.00 -14.00 16.71
CA PHE A 29 -13.72 -13.34 17.00
C PHE A 29 -12.60 -13.75 16.04
N VAL A 30 -12.52 -15.03 15.65
CA VAL A 30 -11.55 -15.51 14.65
C VAL A 30 -11.86 -14.87 13.30
N GLY A 31 -13.11 -14.79 12.88
CA GLY A 31 -13.53 -14.14 11.65
C GLY A 31 -13.27 -12.63 11.66
N ALA A 32 -13.60 -11.95 12.76
CA ALA A 32 -13.34 -10.53 12.94
C ALA A 32 -11.84 -10.22 12.98
N TRP A 33 -11.04 -11.06 13.66
CA TRP A 33 -9.58 -10.94 13.67
C TRP A 33 -8.96 -11.22 12.31
N ALA A 34 -9.43 -12.24 11.60
CA ALA A 34 -8.99 -12.55 10.24
C ALA A 34 -9.36 -11.43 9.26
N ALA A 35 -10.56 -10.85 9.36
CA ALA A 35 -10.98 -9.71 8.55
C ALA A 35 -10.18 -8.44 8.89
N PHE A 36 -9.89 -8.20 10.17
CA PHE A 36 -9.05 -7.09 10.63
C PHE A 36 -7.59 -7.29 10.17
N ALA A 37 -7.03 -8.48 10.34
CA ALA A 37 -5.71 -8.84 9.85
C ALA A 37 -5.66 -8.72 8.32
N TRP A 38 -6.66 -9.23 7.59
CA TRP A 38 -6.76 -9.07 6.14
C TRP A 38 -6.80 -7.60 5.73
N ARG A 39 -7.58 -6.76 6.42
CA ARG A 39 -7.62 -5.30 6.14
C ARG A 39 -6.28 -4.63 6.47
N HIS A 40 -5.60 -5.00 7.56
CA HIS A 40 -4.27 -4.51 7.88
C HIS A 40 -3.21 -5.02 6.91
N TYR A 41 -3.17 -6.32 6.63
CA TYR A 41 -2.23 -6.91 5.68
C TYR A 41 -2.55 -6.59 4.22
N ALA A 42 -3.82 -6.37 3.85
CA ALA A 42 -4.21 -5.91 2.52
C ALA A 42 -4.13 -4.39 2.37
N GLY A 43 -4.28 -3.63 3.46
CA GLY A 43 -4.11 -2.17 3.51
C GLY A 43 -2.65 -1.75 3.57
N GLU A 44 -1.76 -2.53 4.17
CA GLU A 44 -0.30 -2.36 4.07
C GLU A 44 0.30 -2.91 2.78
N ARG A 45 -0.44 -3.68 2.02
CA ARG A 45 -0.29 -3.69 0.57
C ARG A 45 -0.82 -2.34 0.06
N HIS A 46 -0.07 -1.29 0.31
CA HIS A 46 0.17 -0.30 -0.70
C HIS A 46 0.48 -1.14 -1.94
N GLY A 47 -0.52 -1.36 -2.78
CA GLY A 47 -0.38 -2.12 -4.01
C GLY A 47 0.87 -1.57 -4.67
N PRO A 48 1.77 -2.39 -5.21
CA PRO A 48 3.14 -2.01 -5.54
C PRO A 48 3.03 -0.65 -6.21
N TRP A 49 3.66 0.37 -5.59
CA TRP A 49 3.55 1.75 -6.05
C TRP A 49 3.67 1.72 -7.58
N ASN A 50 2.53 1.90 -8.23
CA ASN A 50 2.41 1.75 -9.67
C ASN A 50 2.27 3.14 -10.28
N PRO A 51 3.35 3.68 -10.86
CA PRO A 51 3.31 4.98 -11.52
C PRO A 51 2.25 5.04 -12.61
N ALA A 52 2.03 3.94 -13.36
CA ALA A 52 1.06 3.90 -14.44
C ALA A 52 -0.37 4.19 -13.94
N THR A 53 -0.78 3.58 -12.81
CA THR A 53 -2.10 3.85 -12.21
C THR A 53 -2.23 5.30 -11.73
N ARG A 54 -1.11 5.92 -11.30
CA ARG A 54 -1.11 7.32 -10.87
C ARG A 54 -1.21 8.26 -12.06
N ILE A 55 -0.45 8.01 -13.09
CA ILE A 55 -0.47 8.78 -14.34
C ILE A 55 -1.83 8.66 -15.00
N GLU A 56 -2.45 7.47 -15.02
CA GLU A 56 -3.78 7.29 -15.59
C GLU A 56 -4.87 8.09 -14.84
N ARG A 57 -4.84 8.06 -13.50
CA ARG A 57 -5.75 8.90 -12.68
C ARG A 57 -5.52 10.39 -12.89
N LEU A 58 -4.27 10.80 -13.05
CA LEU A 58 -3.93 12.18 -13.33
C LEU A 58 -4.40 12.58 -14.74
N ALA A 59 -4.12 11.76 -15.74
CA ALA A 59 -4.56 12.00 -17.11
C ALA A 59 -6.09 12.07 -17.24
N ALA A 60 -6.81 11.25 -16.46
CA ALA A 60 -8.28 11.28 -16.42
C ALA A 60 -8.86 12.55 -15.77
N SER A 61 -8.07 13.28 -14.97
CA SER A 61 -8.48 14.56 -14.36
C SER A 61 -8.19 15.79 -15.22
N LEU A 62 -7.49 15.62 -16.34
CA LEU A 62 -7.12 16.69 -17.28
C LEU A 62 -8.14 16.79 -18.44
N PRO A 63 -8.17 17.92 -19.18
CA PRO A 63 -8.83 17.97 -20.47
C PRO A 63 -8.35 16.80 -21.36
N SER A 64 -9.25 16.19 -22.12
CA SER A 64 -8.99 14.94 -22.84
C SER A 64 -7.72 14.96 -23.70
N ALA A 65 -7.52 16.04 -24.46
CA ALA A 65 -6.34 16.22 -25.32
C ALA A 65 -5.03 16.31 -24.50
N ASP A 66 -5.03 16.96 -23.34
CA ASP A 66 -3.88 17.10 -22.48
C ASP A 66 -3.60 15.81 -21.68
N GLY A 67 -4.67 15.08 -21.31
CA GLY A 67 -4.57 13.75 -20.74
C GLY A 67 -3.89 12.75 -21.68
N GLU A 68 -4.21 12.81 -22.99
CA GLU A 68 -3.55 11.96 -24.00
C GLU A 68 -2.07 12.30 -24.18
N LYS A 69 -1.69 13.58 -24.12
CA LYS A 69 -0.28 13.99 -24.14
C LYS A 69 0.50 13.38 -22.97
N LEU A 70 -0.09 13.44 -21.75
CA LEU A 70 0.53 12.84 -20.57
C LEU A 70 0.70 11.32 -20.71
N ARG A 71 -0.33 10.62 -21.22
CA ARG A 71 -0.25 9.17 -21.48
C ARG A 71 0.80 8.82 -22.52
N SER A 72 0.90 9.61 -23.59
CA SER A 72 1.88 9.42 -24.66
C SER A 72 3.30 9.54 -24.14
N GLU A 73 3.58 10.62 -23.38
CA GLU A 73 4.91 10.83 -22.80
C GLU A 73 5.26 9.75 -21.77
N PHE A 74 4.31 9.34 -20.93
CA PHE A 74 4.54 8.23 -20.02
C PHE A 74 4.91 6.93 -20.75
N ARG A 75 4.20 6.60 -21.83
CA ARG A 75 4.52 5.42 -22.66
C ARG A 75 5.90 5.51 -23.30
N ALA A 76 6.29 6.68 -23.78
CA ALA A 76 7.62 6.91 -24.36
C ALA A 76 8.75 6.66 -23.35
N HIS A 77 8.53 7.01 -22.07
CA HIS A 77 9.52 6.87 -20.99
C HIS A 77 9.35 5.60 -20.15
N GLN A 78 8.41 4.72 -20.49
CA GLN A 78 8.02 3.56 -19.68
C GLN A 78 9.21 2.67 -19.31
N ARG A 79 10.10 2.36 -20.25
CA ARG A 79 11.28 1.50 -20.01
C ARG A 79 12.21 2.09 -18.96
N ASN A 80 12.47 3.39 -19.02
CA ASN A 80 13.34 4.09 -18.07
C ASN A 80 12.73 4.09 -16.68
N ILE A 81 11.42 4.32 -16.58
CA ILE A 81 10.68 4.30 -15.31
C ILE A 81 10.69 2.89 -14.71
N GLU A 82 10.45 1.84 -15.49
CA GLU A 82 10.49 0.45 -15.05
C GLU A 82 11.88 0.03 -14.55
N ALA A 83 12.93 0.45 -15.24
CA ALA A 83 14.31 0.24 -14.80
C ALA A 83 14.58 0.95 -13.45
N ALA A 84 14.19 2.21 -13.32
CA ALA A 84 14.34 2.97 -12.08
C ALA A 84 13.55 2.35 -10.91
N ILE A 85 12.33 1.86 -11.15
CA ILE A 85 11.53 1.13 -10.17
C ILE A 85 12.26 -0.13 -9.70
N THR A 86 12.85 -0.87 -10.63
CA THR A 86 13.57 -2.11 -10.34
C THR A 86 14.77 -1.83 -9.44
N ILE A 87 15.57 -0.81 -9.77
CA ILE A 87 16.72 -0.38 -8.98
C ILE A 87 16.28 0.06 -7.58
N TYR A 88 15.23 0.88 -7.48
CA TYR A 88 14.68 1.32 -6.20
C TYR A 88 14.19 0.15 -5.33
N ARG A 89 13.49 -0.82 -5.91
CA ARG A 89 13.04 -2.03 -5.19
C ARG A 89 14.21 -2.89 -4.69
N GLN A 90 15.30 -2.98 -5.47
CA GLN A 90 16.51 -3.68 -5.06
C GLN A 90 17.20 -2.98 -3.88
N ALA A 91 17.37 -1.66 -3.96
CA ALA A 91 17.94 -0.87 -2.87
C ALA A 91 17.11 -0.98 -1.58
N GLN A 92 15.78 -0.97 -1.68
CA GLN A 92 14.88 -1.20 -0.55
C GLN A 92 15.04 -2.61 0.06
N ARG A 93 15.28 -3.63 -0.77
CA ARG A 93 15.57 -4.98 -0.26
C ARG A 93 16.86 -5.02 0.49
N ARG A 94 17.97 -4.49 -0.06
CA ARG A 94 19.28 -4.43 0.61
C ARG A 94 19.20 -3.69 1.95
N MET A 95 18.46 -2.59 2.02
CA MET A 95 18.24 -1.87 3.28
C MET A 95 17.56 -2.76 4.33
N ARG A 96 16.52 -3.53 3.95
CA ARG A 96 15.86 -4.48 4.87
C ARG A 96 16.76 -5.65 5.27
N GLU A 97 17.59 -6.14 4.36
CA GLU A 97 18.58 -7.18 4.61
C GLU A 97 19.63 -6.69 5.63
N SER A 98 20.15 -5.47 5.45
CA SER A 98 21.09 -4.85 6.40
C SER A 98 20.51 -4.68 7.80
N LEU A 99 19.18 -4.44 7.92
CA LEU A 99 18.49 -4.38 9.21
C LEU A 99 18.37 -5.75 9.90
N ARG A 100 18.37 -6.84 9.11
CA ARG A 100 18.24 -8.22 9.63
C ARG A 100 19.56 -8.95 9.77
N ALA A 101 20.65 -8.34 9.33
CA ALA A 101 21.95 -8.97 9.34
C ALA A 101 22.48 -9.19 10.79
N GLU A 102 23.07 -10.36 11.04
CA GLU A 102 23.75 -10.69 12.27
C GLU A 102 25.20 -11.12 11.95
N PRO A 103 26.21 -10.45 12.54
CA PRO A 103 26.11 -9.33 13.48
C PRO A 103 25.62 -8.04 12.79
N PHE A 104 24.84 -7.22 13.54
CA PHE A 104 24.34 -5.95 13.03
C PHE A 104 25.47 -4.95 12.75
N ASN A 105 25.43 -4.33 11.56
CA ASN A 105 26.39 -3.32 11.15
C ASN A 105 25.69 -2.00 10.79
N ALA A 106 25.83 -1.00 11.65
CA ALA A 106 25.21 0.31 11.46
C ALA A 106 25.74 1.09 10.26
N GLU A 107 27.03 0.90 9.89
CA GLU A 107 27.60 1.55 8.69
C GLU A 107 27.03 0.95 7.41
N ALA A 108 26.95 -0.37 7.31
CA ALA A 108 26.32 -1.06 6.19
C ALA A 108 24.85 -0.63 6.01
N LEU A 109 24.11 -0.46 7.12
CA LEU A 109 22.75 0.06 7.08
C LEU A 109 22.69 1.50 6.56
N ARG A 110 23.57 2.39 7.05
CA ARG A 110 23.64 3.79 6.57
C ARG A 110 23.94 3.86 5.07
N ALA A 111 24.86 3.02 4.59
CA ALA A 111 25.20 2.92 3.17
C ALA A 111 23.99 2.44 2.34
N ALA A 112 23.30 1.39 2.78
CA ALA A 112 22.10 0.89 2.12
C ALA A 112 20.94 1.92 2.11
N MET A 113 20.79 2.71 3.18
CA MET A 113 19.84 3.82 3.23
C MET A 113 20.20 4.94 2.24
N ALA A 114 21.50 5.26 2.10
CA ALA A 114 21.97 6.25 1.12
C ALA A 114 21.69 5.77 -0.32
N GLU A 115 21.98 4.49 -0.61
CA GLU A 115 21.66 3.86 -1.90
C GLU A 115 20.16 3.90 -2.21
N ALA A 116 19.31 3.59 -1.22
CA ALA A 116 17.86 3.66 -1.40
C ALA A 116 17.35 5.08 -1.66
N ARG A 117 17.93 6.10 -1.01
CA ARG A 117 17.63 7.51 -1.30
C ARG A 117 18.05 7.91 -2.71
N ALA A 118 19.25 7.54 -3.13
CA ALA A 118 19.76 7.83 -4.49
C ALA A 118 18.89 7.16 -5.57
N ALA A 119 18.53 5.88 -5.37
CA ALA A 119 17.63 5.16 -6.26
C ALA A 119 16.23 5.79 -6.32
N ARG A 120 15.71 6.28 -5.18
CA ARG A 120 14.44 7.01 -5.14
C ARG A 120 14.53 8.32 -5.92
N GLY A 121 15.64 9.07 -5.79
CA GLY A 121 15.86 10.32 -6.53
C GLY A 121 15.79 10.09 -8.03
N LYS A 122 16.49 9.06 -8.56
CA LYS A 122 16.46 8.72 -9.99
C LYS A 122 15.05 8.37 -10.49
N LEU A 123 14.26 7.69 -9.66
CA LEU A 123 12.89 7.37 -10.03
C LEU A 123 11.98 8.61 -10.04
N ASP A 124 12.13 9.48 -9.04
CA ASP A 124 11.40 10.75 -8.98
C ASP A 124 11.79 11.67 -10.15
N GLU A 125 13.08 11.72 -10.54
CA GLU A 125 13.59 12.45 -11.71
C GLU A 125 12.94 11.94 -13.01
N ALA A 126 12.97 10.63 -13.26
CA ALA A 126 12.34 10.04 -14.45
C ALA A 126 10.85 10.35 -14.57
N LEU A 127 10.13 10.46 -13.44
CA LEU A 127 8.71 10.84 -13.44
C LEU A 127 8.51 12.34 -13.62
N GLN A 128 9.41 13.17 -13.09
CA GLN A 128 9.39 14.62 -13.27
C GLN A 128 9.63 15.00 -14.72
N ASP A 129 10.53 14.30 -15.42
CA ASP A 129 10.80 14.50 -16.84
C ASP A 129 9.54 14.25 -17.69
N VAL A 130 8.79 13.19 -17.41
CA VAL A 130 7.51 12.94 -18.09
C VAL A 130 6.53 14.10 -17.88
N ILE A 131 6.42 14.58 -16.64
CA ILE A 131 5.51 15.69 -16.30
C ILE A 131 5.96 16.98 -16.97
N ALA A 132 7.26 17.27 -16.99
CA ALA A 132 7.81 18.48 -17.60
C ALA A 132 7.60 18.47 -19.11
N THR A 133 7.90 17.35 -19.78
CA THR A 133 7.75 17.22 -21.24
C THR A 133 6.27 17.30 -21.64
N ALA A 134 5.41 16.55 -20.96
CA ALA A 134 3.96 16.61 -21.19
C ALA A 134 3.42 18.03 -20.94
N GLY A 135 3.84 18.67 -19.83
CA GLY A 135 3.42 20.03 -19.47
C GLY A 135 3.81 21.09 -20.52
N ALA A 136 4.97 20.95 -21.17
CA ALA A 136 5.39 21.83 -22.24
C ALA A 136 4.46 21.76 -23.46
N ALA A 137 3.87 20.60 -23.71
CA ALA A 137 2.93 20.37 -24.81
C ALA A 137 1.46 20.66 -24.44
N MET A 138 1.12 20.83 -23.14
CA MET A 138 -0.25 21.04 -22.66
C MET A 138 -0.75 22.46 -22.87
N THR A 139 -2.08 22.60 -22.93
CA THR A 139 -2.75 23.89 -22.86
C THR A 139 -2.53 24.59 -21.51
N PRO A 140 -2.68 25.92 -21.41
CA PRO A 140 -2.63 26.62 -20.12
C PRO A 140 -3.65 26.10 -19.11
N GLU A 141 -4.80 25.63 -19.53
CA GLU A 141 -5.84 25.02 -18.70
C GLU A 141 -5.38 23.67 -18.16
N GLY A 142 -4.85 22.80 -19.00
CA GLY A 142 -4.31 21.50 -18.60
C GLY A 142 -3.17 21.64 -17.57
N ARG A 143 -2.29 22.64 -17.76
CA ARG A 143 -1.21 22.91 -16.78
C ARG A 143 -1.74 23.38 -15.43
N ARG A 144 -2.80 24.21 -15.39
CA ARG A 144 -3.45 24.60 -14.12
C ARG A 144 -4.06 23.40 -13.42
N SER A 145 -4.83 22.60 -14.13
CA SER A 145 -5.42 21.37 -13.59
C SER A 145 -4.36 20.39 -13.04
N LEU A 146 -3.23 20.29 -13.73
CA LEU A 146 -2.07 19.49 -13.27
C LEU A 146 -1.48 20.03 -11.96
N ALA A 147 -1.33 21.35 -11.85
CA ALA A 147 -0.81 22.00 -10.63
C ALA A 147 -1.75 21.81 -9.43
N ASP A 148 -3.05 21.99 -9.64
CA ASP A 148 -4.07 21.81 -8.59
C ASP A 148 -4.10 20.37 -8.07
N TRP A 149 -3.97 19.38 -8.94
CA TRP A 149 -3.92 17.99 -8.55
C TRP A 149 -2.73 17.67 -7.64
N THR A 150 -1.56 18.25 -7.89
CA THR A 150 -0.35 18.05 -7.07
C THR A 150 -0.47 18.70 -5.70
N LEU A 151 -1.11 19.87 -5.61
CA LEU A 151 -1.34 20.59 -4.35
C LEU A 151 -2.39 19.91 -3.48
N TYR A 152 -3.50 19.44 -4.08
CA TYR A 152 -4.57 18.76 -3.34
C TYR A 152 -4.10 17.48 -2.64
N ARG A 153 -3.14 16.76 -3.20
CA ARG A 153 -2.54 15.57 -2.57
C ARG A 153 -1.67 15.89 -1.35
N ARG A 154 -1.06 17.05 -1.30
CA ARG A 154 -0.23 17.48 -0.15
C ARG A 154 -1.11 17.77 1.06
N SER A 155 -2.22 18.46 0.87
CA SER A 155 -3.16 18.80 1.94
C SER A 155 -3.98 17.60 2.45
N GLY A 156 -4.26 16.59 1.60
CA GLY A 156 -4.95 15.37 2.02
C GLY A 156 -4.14 14.50 2.99
N ASN A 157 -2.81 14.54 2.90
CA ASN A 157 -1.91 13.78 3.78
C ASN A 157 -1.68 14.47 5.14
N GLU A 158 -1.98 15.77 5.24
CA GLU A 158 -1.83 16.58 6.47
C GLU A 158 -3.05 16.44 7.39
N LYS A 159 -4.22 16.14 6.84
CA LYS A 159 -5.47 15.93 7.59
C LYS A 159 -5.60 14.54 8.23
N SER A 160 -4.66 13.62 7.95
CA SER A 160 -4.65 12.24 8.47
C SER A 160 -3.60 12.02 9.58
N ARG A 161 -3.03 13.08 10.12
CA ARG A 161 -2.15 13.07 11.29
C ARG A 161 -2.80 13.84 12.43
#